data_0e933a76f66e6de41317037e1c5e644e
#
_entry.id   0e933a76f66e6de41317037e1c5e644e
#
_cell.length_a   1.000
_cell.length_b   1.000
_cell.length_c   1.000
_cell.angle_alpha   90.00
_cell.angle_beta   90.00
_cell.angle_gamma   90.00
#
_symmetry.space_group_name_H-M   'P 1'
#
loop_
_entity.id
_entity.type
_entity.pdbx_description
1 polymer ?
#
loop_
_entity_poly.entity_id
_entity_poly.type
_entity_poly.pdbx_seq_one_letter_code
_entity_poly.pdbx_strand_id
1 'polypeptide(L)'
;MSATRHNRNIEVNAPYVAEMVRQQLFDQYGEATYTQGFEVITTIDSTRQHEANAALVNGLENYYDKRHGYRGPATNLAPLANEDDTERRTRWLQALEPVPTYGNQQPAIVTAVEPRSFNALLSDGAEITIPWEGIGWAYAFRSRNEAWPPPQTASDAVSLGDMIRVRRIGDSWELGQVPEIQGALVSMRPSNGELVALVGGYDFRRSQVNRVLTPRPPGSNFKPFVYGAALEDGYTAATLINDAPLTRGDYRPNNFENNFLGPVTLRFALKESRNVPAVRLFDQLGSDKVFAFAKKFGLPVENFPRNDLT
;
A
#
# COMPACT_ATOMS: atom_id res chain seq x y z
N MET A 1 -40.84 23.80 2.75
CA MET A 1 -40.55 22.34 2.61
C MET A 1 -39.09 22.14 2.95
N SER A 2 -38.81 21.43 4.04
CA SER A 2 -37.43 21.12 4.44
C SER A 2 -36.94 19.96 3.55
N ALA A 3 -35.94 20.21 2.71
CA ALA A 3 -35.32 19.17 1.91
C ALA A 3 -34.50 18.28 2.83
N THR A 4 -34.98 17.08 3.08
CA THR A 4 -34.22 16.04 3.79
C THR A 4 -33.06 15.62 2.87
N ARG A 5 -31.81 15.80 3.32
CA ARG A 5 -30.64 15.25 2.61
C ARG A 5 -30.82 13.75 2.50
N HIS A 6 -30.90 13.24 1.29
CA HIS A 6 -30.91 11.81 1.04
C HIS A 6 -29.52 11.29 1.35
N ASN A 7 -29.37 10.64 2.50
CA ASN A 7 -28.14 9.95 2.87
C ASN A 7 -28.08 8.68 2.00
N ARG A 8 -27.36 8.74 0.89
CA ARG A 8 -27.09 7.54 0.08
C ARG A 8 -26.29 6.56 0.94
N ASN A 9 -26.89 5.43 1.22
CA ASN A 9 -26.19 4.34 1.89
C ASN A 9 -25.09 3.84 0.94
N ILE A 10 -23.82 4.05 1.29
CA ILE A 10 -22.68 3.54 0.51
C ILE A 10 -22.49 2.08 0.89
N GLU A 11 -22.93 1.16 0.05
CA GLU A 11 -22.83 -0.28 0.29
C GLU A 11 -21.41 -0.82 0.05
N VAL A 12 -20.65 -0.18 -0.86
CA VAL A 12 -19.28 -0.60 -1.23
C VAL A 12 -18.32 0.58 -1.14
N ASN A 13 -17.30 0.45 -0.31
CA ASN A 13 -16.23 1.45 -0.22
C ASN A 13 -15.19 1.22 -1.33
N ALA A 14 -15.39 1.87 -2.48
CA ALA A 14 -14.52 1.79 -3.66
C ALA A 14 -14.23 3.16 -4.29
N PRO A 15 -13.70 4.15 -3.53
CA PRO A 15 -13.60 5.54 -4.00
C PRO A 15 -12.65 5.71 -5.18
N TYR A 16 -11.58 4.91 -5.29
CA TYR A 16 -10.67 4.93 -6.44
C TYR A 16 -11.35 4.44 -7.72
N VAL A 17 -12.24 3.45 -7.64
CA VAL A 17 -13.05 2.99 -8.77
C VAL A 17 -14.06 4.06 -9.16
N ALA A 18 -14.74 4.65 -8.19
CA ALA A 18 -15.70 5.74 -8.44
C ALA A 18 -15.03 6.91 -9.17
N GLU A 19 -13.82 7.29 -8.77
CA GLU A 19 -13.06 8.36 -9.43
C GLU A 19 -12.62 7.98 -10.85
N MET A 20 -12.20 6.73 -11.07
CA MET A 20 -11.90 6.23 -12.43
C MET A 20 -13.11 6.32 -13.35
N VAL A 21 -14.29 5.89 -12.86
CA VAL A 21 -15.55 5.98 -13.61
C VAL A 21 -15.91 7.43 -13.88
N ARG A 22 -15.80 8.30 -12.87
CA ARG A 22 -16.07 9.73 -13.02
C ARG A 22 -15.20 10.37 -14.12
N GLN A 23 -13.90 10.07 -14.12
CA GLN A 23 -12.96 10.58 -15.13
C GLN A 23 -13.34 10.07 -16.53
N GLN A 24 -13.61 8.79 -16.69
CA GLN A 24 -14.02 8.20 -17.96
C GLN A 24 -15.30 8.86 -18.53
N LEU A 25 -16.29 9.06 -17.67
CA LEU A 25 -17.52 9.76 -18.07
C LEU A 25 -17.25 11.21 -18.43
N PHE A 26 -16.41 11.90 -17.67
CA PHE A 26 -16.08 13.29 -17.95
C PHE A 26 -15.32 13.45 -19.26
N ASP A 27 -14.39 12.56 -19.55
CA ASP A 27 -13.65 12.55 -20.81
C ASP A 27 -14.58 12.33 -22.02
N GLN A 28 -15.65 11.54 -21.82
CA GLN A 28 -16.60 11.21 -22.88
C GLN A 28 -17.76 12.23 -23.02
N TYR A 29 -18.26 12.75 -21.91
CA TYR A 29 -19.50 13.56 -21.87
C TYR A 29 -19.31 14.98 -21.31
N GLY A 30 -18.10 15.34 -20.83
CA GLY A 30 -17.82 16.66 -20.24
C GLY A 30 -18.75 16.97 -19.06
N GLU A 31 -19.24 18.21 -19.00
CA GLU A 31 -20.12 18.70 -17.93
C GLU A 31 -21.46 17.93 -17.83
N ALA A 32 -21.89 17.26 -18.89
CA ALA A 32 -23.08 16.42 -18.88
C ALA A 32 -22.99 15.26 -17.87
N THR A 33 -21.77 14.84 -17.52
CA THR A 33 -21.49 13.86 -16.46
C THR A 33 -22.17 14.19 -15.14
N TYR A 34 -22.29 15.47 -14.81
CA TYR A 34 -22.86 15.92 -13.53
C TYR A 34 -24.35 16.27 -13.60
N THR A 35 -24.93 16.38 -14.79
CA THR A 35 -26.29 16.90 -14.97
C THR A 35 -27.28 15.90 -15.57
N GLN A 36 -26.81 14.86 -16.28
CA GLN A 36 -27.68 13.90 -16.98
C GLN A 36 -28.09 12.69 -16.15
N GLY A 37 -27.55 12.50 -14.94
CA GLY A 37 -27.97 11.43 -14.03
C GLY A 37 -27.61 10.02 -14.54
N PHE A 38 -26.37 9.82 -15.02
CA PHE A 38 -25.89 8.53 -15.47
C PHE A 38 -25.94 7.47 -14.36
N GLU A 39 -26.40 6.29 -14.70
CA GLU A 39 -26.25 5.08 -13.89
C GLU A 39 -25.14 4.22 -14.51
N VAL A 40 -24.13 3.87 -13.72
CA VAL A 40 -22.97 3.11 -14.18
C VAL A 40 -22.85 1.81 -13.40
N ILE A 41 -22.96 0.70 -14.10
CA ILE A 41 -22.77 -0.63 -13.55
C ILE A 41 -21.33 -1.05 -13.76
N THR A 42 -20.64 -1.45 -12.70
CA THR A 42 -19.25 -1.91 -12.72
C THR A 42 -19.15 -3.41 -12.45
N THR A 43 -17.98 -3.99 -12.71
CA THR A 43 -17.68 -5.40 -12.44
C THR A 43 -17.17 -5.66 -11.02
N ILE A 44 -17.13 -4.62 -10.17
CA ILE A 44 -16.66 -4.71 -8.78
C ILE A 44 -17.60 -5.60 -7.96
N ASP A 45 -16.99 -6.60 -7.33
CA ASP A 45 -17.65 -7.48 -6.37
C ASP A 45 -17.49 -6.91 -4.96
N SER A 46 -18.59 -6.71 -4.24
CA SER A 46 -18.58 -6.04 -2.94
C SER A 46 -17.76 -6.77 -1.89
N THR A 47 -17.84 -8.10 -1.85
CA THR A 47 -17.10 -8.94 -0.90
C THR A 47 -15.60 -8.84 -1.17
N ARG A 48 -15.19 -9.00 -2.44
CA ARG A 48 -13.78 -8.93 -2.85
C ARG A 48 -13.21 -7.53 -2.67
N GLN A 49 -13.99 -6.49 -2.91
CA GLN A 49 -13.57 -5.13 -2.67
C GLN A 49 -13.33 -4.87 -1.17
N HIS A 50 -14.23 -5.37 -0.31
CA HIS A 50 -14.06 -5.27 1.13
C HIS A 50 -12.78 -6.01 1.61
N GLU A 51 -12.58 -7.23 1.16
CA GLU A 51 -11.38 -8.02 1.46
C GLU A 51 -10.10 -7.35 0.95
N ALA A 52 -10.13 -6.77 -0.26
CA ALA A 52 -8.99 -6.05 -0.82
C ALA A 52 -8.63 -4.80 -0.01
N ASN A 53 -9.63 -4.03 0.42
CA ASN A 53 -9.42 -2.87 1.31
C ASN A 53 -8.77 -3.32 2.62
N ALA A 54 -9.31 -4.35 3.26
CA ALA A 54 -8.79 -4.88 4.52
C ALA A 54 -7.37 -5.44 4.37
N ALA A 55 -7.10 -6.19 3.30
CA ALA A 55 -5.79 -6.79 3.02
C ALA A 55 -4.71 -5.72 2.79
N LEU A 56 -5.02 -4.67 2.01
CA LEU A 56 -4.08 -3.58 1.77
C LEU A 56 -3.76 -2.82 3.06
N VAL A 57 -4.78 -2.41 3.81
CA VAL A 57 -4.63 -1.70 5.09
C VAL A 57 -3.79 -2.54 6.05
N ASN A 58 -4.15 -3.82 6.24
CA ASN A 58 -3.44 -4.72 7.14
C ASN A 58 -1.98 -4.94 6.69
N GLY A 59 -1.73 -5.11 5.40
CA GLY A 59 -0.38 -5.27 4.86
C GLY A 59 0.49 -4.03 5.12
N LEU A 60 -0.05 -2.84 4.90
CA LEU A 60 0.67 -1.59 5.11
C LEU A 60 0.95 -1.32 6.60
N GLU A 61 -0.03 -1.52 7.47
CA GLU A 61 0.08 -1.25 8.91
C GLU A 61 0.92 -2.29 9.63
N ASN A 62 0.60 -3.57 9.49
CA ASN A 62 1.21 -4.63 10.30
C ASN A 62 2.49 -5.16 9.69
N TYR A 63 2.55 -5.32 8.36
CA TYR A 63 3.70 -5.94 7.73
C TYR A 63 4.83 -4.94 7.45
N TYR A 64 4.49 -3.74 6.99
CA TYR A 64 5.52 -2.75 6.66
C TYR A 64 5.77 -1.76 7.79
N ASP A 65 4.74 -1.06 8.27
CA ASP A 65 4.92 0.11 9.11
C ASP A 65 5.42 -0.24 10.52
N LYS A 66 4.82 -1.23 11.17
CA LYS A 66 5.26 -1.70 12.50
C LYS A 66 6.68 -2.24 12.54
N ARG A 67 7.19 -2.80 11.44
CA ARG A 67 8.58 -3.31 11.37
C ARG A 67 9.64 -2.23 11.51
N HIS A 68 9.29 -0.99 11.23
CA HIS A 68 10.18 0.15 11.33
C HIS A 68 10.08 0.88 12.68
N GLY A 69 9.14 0.46 13.52
CA GLY A 69 8.91 1.03 14.83
C GLY A 69 7.92 2.19 14.86
N TYR A 70 7.63 2.65 16.06
CA TYR A 70 6.70 3.73 16.34
C TYR A 70 7.39 5.09 16.19
N ARG A 71 6.81 5.99 15.40
CA ARG A 71 7.35 7.30 15.09
C ARG A 71 7.03 8.37 16.14
N GLY A 72 6.35 7.98 17.21
CA GLY A 72 5.94 8.89 18.27
C GLY A 72 4.57 9.53 18.01
N PRO A 73 4.12 10.37 18.96
CA PRO A 73 2.87 11.12 18.85
C PRO A 73 2.95 12.20 17.77
N ALA A 74 1.79 12.63 17.26
CA ALA A 74 1.72 13.75 16.32
C ALA A 74 2.06 15.08 17.00
N THR A 75 1.64 15.26 18.24
CA THR A 75 1.93 16.40 19.11
C THR A 75 1.66 16.00 20.55
N ASN A 76 2.09 16.82 21.51
CA ASN A 76 1.74 16.67 22.91
C ASN A 76 0.97 17.90 23.40
N LEU A 77 -0.18 17.65 24.03
CA LEU A 77 -1.06 18.65 24.64
C LEU A 77 -1.03 18.48 26.16
N ALA A 78 0.14 18.60 26.72
CA ALA A 78 0.33 18.48 28.18
C ALA A 78 -0.66 19.35 28.97
N PRO A 79 -1.03 18.97 30.21
CA PRO A 79 -1.84 19.79 31.10
C PRO A 79 -1.23 21.18 31.29
N LEU A 80 -2.08 22.21 31.28
CA LEU A 80 -1.65 23.58 31.53
C LEU A 80 -1.70 23.89 33.02
N ALA A 81 -0.84 24.81 33.46
CA ALA A 81 -0.89 25.32 34.84
C ALA A 81 -2.26 25.97 35.10
N ASN A 82 -2.92 25.58 36.18
CA ASN A 82 -4.23 26.06 36.64
C ASN A 82 -5.43 25.61 35.76
N GLU A 83 -5.26 24.64 34.86
CA GLU A 83 -6.33 24.02 34.10
C GLU A 83 -6.96 22.88 34.91
N ASP A 84 -8.27 22.94 35.13
CA ASP A 84 -8.98 21.83 35.76
C ASP A 84 -9.25 20.66 34.74
N ASP A 85 -9.73 19.54 35.28
CA ASP A 85 -9.97 18.32 34.45
C ASP A 85 -11.03 18.55 33.41
N THR A 86 -12.03 19.39 33.64
CA THR A 86 -13.12 19.67 32.67
C THR A 86 -12.63 20.57 31.55
N GLU A 87 -11.86 21.61 31.88
CA GLU A 87 -11.23 22.51 30.93
C GLU A 87 -10.26 21.76 30.02
N ARG A 88 -9.41 20.91 30.60
CA ARG A 88 -8.45 20.07 29.91
C ARG A 88 -9.15 19.12 28.94
N ARG A 89 -10.18 18.40 29.41
CA ARG A 89 -10.97 17.49 28.57
C ARG A 89 -11.63 18.23 27.41
N THR A 90 -12.19 19.40 27.65
CA THR A 90 -12.82 20.22 26.61
C THR A 90 -11.80 20.64 25.54
N ARG A 91 -10.64 21.12 25.97
CA ARG A 91 -9.54 21.49 25.06
C ARG A 91 -9.04 20.32 24.23
N TRP A 92 -8.92 19.13 24.82
CA TRP A 92 -8.49 17.93 24.14
C TRP A 92 -9.52 17.48 23.09
N LEU A 93 -10.82 17.52 23.40
CA LEU A 93 -11.88 17.21 22.43
C LEU A 93 -11.88 18.20 21.27
N GLN A 94 -11.72 19.50 21.53
CA GLN A 94 -11.59 20.51 20.48
C GLN A 94 -10.36 20.28 19.59
N ALA A 95 -9.26 19.81 20.15
CA ALA A 95 -8.06 19.48 19.39
C ALA A 95 -8.23 18.20 18.52
N LEU A 96 -9.05 17.25 18.96
CA LEU A 96 -9.36 16.01 18.21
C LEU A 96 -10.36 16.23 17.07
N GLU A 97 -11.27 17.18 17.21
CA GLU A 97 -12.39 17.41 16.25
C GLU A 97 -11.91 17.56 14.79
N PRO A 98 -10.88 18.36 14.46
CA PRO A 98 -10.41 18.53 13.09
C PRO A 98 -9.55 17.37 12.58
N VAL A 99 -9.19 16.39 13.44
CA VAL A 99 -8.24 15.34 13.08
C VAL A 99 -8.96 14.13 12.48
N PRO A 100 -8.82 13.87 11.17
CA PRO A 100 -9.57 12.81 10.53
C PRO A 100 -9.09 11.42 10.91
N THR A 101 -9.99 10.45 10.94
CA THR A 101 -9.66 9.03 10.96
C THR A 101 -9.20 8.62 9.55
N TYR A 102 -8.06 7.95 9.43
CA TYR A 102 -7.55 7.38 8.19
C TYR A 102 -7.51 5.86 8.28
N GLY A 103 -8.11 5.17 7.30
CA GLY A 103 -8.30 3.73 7.40
C GLY A 103 -9.09 3.39 8.66
N ASN A 104 -8.49 2.62 9.56
CA ASN A 104 -9.02 2.29 10.89
C ASN A 104 -8.30 3.04 12.03
N GLN A 105 -7.40 4.00 11.73
CA GLN A 105 -6.59 4.74 12.69
C GLN A 105 -7.33 5.98 13.19
N GLN A 106 -7.94 5.87 14.36
CA GLN A 106 -8.66 6.97 15.02
C GLN A 106 -7.69 7.87 15.80
N PRO A 107 -7.89 9.19 15.81
CA PRO A 107 -7.14 10.08 16.70
C PRO A 107 -7.59 9.89 18.15
N ALA A 108 -6.64 9.96 19.08
CA ALA A 108 -6.90 9.93 20.51
C ALA A 108 -5.85 10.75 21.27
N ILE A 109 -6.18 11.16 22.49
CA ILE A 109 -5.23 11.83 23.38
C ILE A 109 -5.06 10.97 24.64
N VAL A 110 -3.80 10.74 25.04
CA VAL A 110 -3.45 9.95 26.22
C VAL A 110 -3.87 10.67 27.48
N THR A 111 -4.72 10.04 28.30
CA THR A 111 -5.28 10.60 29.55
C THR A 111 -4.62 10.08 30.82
N ALA A 112 -4.03 8.88 30.76
CA ALA A 112 -3.27 8.30 31.87
C ALA A 112 -2.29 7.25 31.33
N VAL A 113 -1.15 7.09 31.99
CA VAL A 113 -0.14 6.08 31.63
C VAL A 113 0.21 5.24 32.83
N GLU A 114 0.02 3.93 32.71
CA GLU A 114 0.39 2.91 33.69
C GLU A 114 1.55 2.06 33.13
N PRO A 115 2.25 1.28 33.95
CA PRO A 115 3.41 0.50 33.47
C PRO A 115 3.10 -0.44 32.30
N ARG A 116 1.88 -1.01 32.25
CA ARG A 116 1.47 -2.03 31.24
C ARG A 116 0.19 -1.68 30.49
N SER A 117 -0.24 -0.43 30.55
CA SER A 117 -1.41 0.07 29.80
C SER A 117 -1.37 1.60 29.75
N PHE A 118 -2.21 2.17 28.91
CA PHE A 118 -2.54 3.60 29.00
C PHE A 118 -4.02 3.80 28.64
N ASN A 119 -4.58 4.91 29.14
CA ASN A 119 -5.92 5.34 28.76
C ASN A 119 -5.84 6.46 27.74
N ALA A 120 -6.84 6.53 26.87
CA ALA A 120 -6.92 7.58 25.86
C ALA A 120 -8.37 8.03 25.62
N LEU A 121 -8.53 9.33 25.36
CA LEU A 121 -9.77 9.98 25.00
C LEU A 121 -9.95 10.00 23.49
N LEU A 122 -11.05 9.46 22.99
CA LEU A 122 -11.44 9.52 21.59
C LEU A 122 -12.19 10.83 21.27
N SER A 123 -12.33 11.15 19.98
CA SER A 123 -13.02 12.35 19.50
C SER A 123 -14.53 12.39 19.82
N ASP A 124 -15.17 11.24 20.03
CA ASP A 124 -16.57 11.13 20.47
C ASP A 124 -16.74 11.28 22.00
N GLY A 125 -15.64 11.49 22.72
CA GLY A 125 -15.61 11.62 24.17
C GLY A 125 -15.54 10.29 24.91
N ALA A 126 -15.49 9.15 24.23
CA ALA A 126 -15.28 7.87 24.87
C ALA A 126 -13.85 7.75 25.41
N GLU A 127 -13.69 7.14 26.58
CA GLU A 127 -12.41 6.80 27.15
C GLU A 127 -12.14 5.31 26.97
N ILE A 128 -10.96 4.99 26.44
CA ILE A 128 -10.54 3.64 26.13
C ILE A 128 -9.26 3.28 26.85
N THR A 129 -9.04 2.00 27.10
CA THR A 129 -7.79 1.49 27.66
C THR A 129 -7.07 0.66 26.60
N ILE A 130 -5.80 0.94 26.41
CA ILE A 130 -4.90 0.20 25.53
C ILE A 130 -4.03 -0.70 26.42
N PRO A 131 -4.18 -2.03 26.36
CA PRO A 131 -3.39 -2.97 27.13
C PRO A 131 -1.99 -3.14 26.52
N TRP A 132 -1.09 -3.79 27.28
CA TRP A 132 0.30 -4.02 26.86
C TRP A 132 0.43 -4.72 25.52
N GLU A 133 -0.43 -5.67 25.23
CA GLU A 133 -0.48 -6.39 23.94
C GLU A 133 -0.64 -5.44 22.77
N GLY A 134 -1.32 -4.31 22.99
CA GLY A 134 -1.50 -3.25 21.99
C GLY A 134 -0.35 -2.24 21.93
N ILE A 135 0.63 -2.31 22.86
CA ILE A 135 1.73 -1.33 22.99
C ILE A 135 3.09 -1.96 22.68
N GLY A 136 3.30 -3.23 23.05
CA GLY A 136 4.60 -3.90 23.04
C GLY A 136 5.34 -3.92 21.70
N TRP A 137 4.67 -3.63 20.58
CA TRP A 137 5.28 -3.48 19.28
C TRP A 137 5.95 -2.10 19.07
N ALA A 138 5.65 -1.10 19.92
CA ALA A 138 5.98 0.31 19.71
C ALA A 138 7.42 0.65 20.10
N TYR A 139 8.40 -0.14 19.63
CA TYR A 139 9.79 0.26 19.73
C TYR A 139 10.04 1.53 18.91
N ALA A 140 10.77 2.48 19.48
CA ALA A 140 10.94 3.78 18.85
C ALA A 140 11.62 3.66 17.48
N PHE A 141 11.08 4.35 16.48
CA PHE A 141 11.67 4.45 15.15
C PHE A 141 13.04 5.12 15.21
N ARG A 142 14.03 4.53 14.58
CA ARG A 142 15.37 5.09 14.44
C ARG A 142 15.71 5.43 12.98
N SER A 143 15.51 4.49 12.10
CA SER A 143 15.67 4.65 10.65
C SER A 143 14.88 3.57 9.92
N ARG A 144 14.84 3.63 8.58
CA ARG A 144 14.17 2.59 7.77
C ARG A 144 14.74 1.18 7.93
N ASN A 145 15.97 1.06 8.43
CA ASN A 145 16.68 -0.21 8.58
C ASN A 145 16.98 -0.57 10.04
N GLU A 146 16.69 0.32 10.98
CA GLU A 146 17.02 0.17 12.37
C GLU A 146 15.86 0.64 13.26
N ALA A 147 15.56 -0.12 14.30
CA ALA A 147 14.66 0.25 15.38
C ALA A 147 15.40 0.18 16.72
N TRP A 148 14.92 0.96 17.70
CA TRP A 148 15.38 0.84 19.07
C TRP A 148 14.89 -0.48 19.69
N PRO A 149 15.45 -0.91 20.83
CA PRO A 149 14.89 -2.01 21.59
C PRO A 149 13.40 -1.82 21.87
N PRO A 150 12.62 -2.92 22.03
CA PRO A 150 11.21 -2.82 22.38
C PRO A 150 11.00 -2.07 23.70
N PRO A 151 9.87 -1.35 23.86
CA PRO A 151 9.54 -0.66 25.10
C PRO A 151 9.44 -1.66 26.25
N GLN A 152 9.81 -1.24 27.44
CA GLN A 152 9.68 -2.03 28.67
C GLN A 152 8.41 -1.65 29.44
N THR A 153 7.99 -0.41 29.30
CA THR A 153 6.78 0.15 29.91
C THR A 153 6.01 0.98 28.87
N ALA A 154 4.75 1.26 29.15
CA ALA A 154 3.94 2.10 28.26
C ALA A 154 4.49 3.53 28.14
N SER A 155 5.15 4.04 29.18
CA SER A 155 5.78 5.36 29.18
C SER A 155 7.01 5.48 28.27
N ASP A 156 7.56 4.37 27.78
CA ASP A 156 8.60 4.39 26.75
C ASP A 156 8.02 4.71 25.35
N ALA A 157 6.71 4.54 25.17
CA ALA A 157 6.02 4.78 23.92
C ALA A 157 5.16 6.04 23.91
N VAL A 158 4.49 6.35 25.02
CA VAL A 158 3.53 7.46 25.12
C VAL A 158 3.63 8.20 26.46
N SER A 159 3.21 9.46 26.46
CA SER A 159 3.13 10.33 27.63
C SER A 159 1.75 10.97 27.75
N LEU A 160 1.41 11.45 28.94
CA LEU A 160 0.17 12.19 29.19
C LEU A 160 0.03 13.38 28.22
N GLY A 161 -1.11 13.50 27.58
CA GLY A 161 -1.40 14.58 26.63
C GLY A 161 -0.92 14.29 25.20
N ASP A 162 -0.28 13.16 24.94
CA ASP A 162 0.13 12.80 23.59
C ASP A 162 -1.09 12.58 22.68
N MET A 163 -1.10 13.27 21.53
CA MET A 163 -2.04 12.99 20.44
C MET A 163 -1.50 11.86 19.58
N ILE A 164 -2.16 10.74 19.65
CA ILE A 164 -1.76 9.47 19.05
C ILE A 164 -2.81 8.97 18.07
N ARG A 165 -2.52 7.84 17.44
CA ARG A 165 -3.50 7.02 16.72
C ARG A 165 -3.77 5.74 17.49
N VAL A 166 -5.03 5.32 17.48
CA VAL A 166 -5.46 4.04 18.03
C VAL A 166 -6.34 3.32 17.02
N ARG A 167 -6.36 2.00 17.09
CA ARG A 167 -7.25 1.18 16.27
C ARG A 167 -7.85 0.06 17.08
N ARG A 168 -9.02 -0.38 16.68
CA ARG A 168 -9.70 -1.51 17.31
C ARG A 168 -9.27 -2.82 16.61
N ILE A 169 -8.89 -3.82 17.41
CA ILE A 169 -8.56 -5.18 16.96
C ILE A 169 -9.44 -6.15 17.75
N GLY A 170 -10.46 -6.70 17.10
CA GLY A 170 -11.50 -7.46 17.80
C GLY A 170 -12.17 -6.60 18.86
N ASP A 171 -12.13 -7.05 20.11
CA ASP A 171 -12.69 -6.32 21.26
C ASP A 171 -11.65 -5.48 22.02
N SER A 172 -10.40 -5.46 21.57
CA SER A 172 -9.32 -4.71 22.21
C SER A 172 -8.89 -3.48 21.40
N TRP A 173 -8.13 -2.59 22.04
CA TRP A 173 -7.51 -1.44 21.40
C TRP A 173 -6.00 -1.59 21.31
N GLU A 174 -5.43 -1.01 20.28
CA GLU A 174 -4.01 -1.03 20.00
C GLU A 174 -3.52 0.38 19.65
N LEU A 175 -2.32 0.73 20.13
CA LEU A 175 -1.59 1.90 19.63
C LEU A 175 -1.32 1.73 18.14
N GLY A 176 -1.63 2.74 17.37
CA GLY A 176 -1.50 2.73 15.93
C GLY A 176 -0.65 3.87 15.40
N GLN A 177 -0.42 3.84 14.12
CA GLN A 177 0.12 4.97 13.36
C GLN A 177 -0.31 4.86 11.90
N VAL A 178 -0.49 6.02 11.25
CA VAL A 178 -0.83 6.05 9.82
C VAL A 178 0.44 5.71 9.02
N PRO A 179 0.41 4.70 8.14
CA PRO A 179 1.59 4.31 7.37
C PRO A 179 2.13 5.44 6.50
N GLU A 180 3.46 5.62 6.49
CA GLU A 180 4.12 6.54 5.56
C GLU A 180 4.16 5.99 4.14
N ILE A 181 4.33 4.68 4.02
CA ILE A 181 4.33 4.00 2.74
C ILE A 181 2.92 3.91 2.17
N GLN A 182 2.86 3.71 0.87
CA GLN A 182 1.62 3.51 0.14
C GLN A 182 1.71 2.21 -0.66
N GLY A 183 0.57 1.65 -0.96
CA GLY A 183 0.44 0.46 -1.80
C GLY A 183 -0.82 0.52 -2.62
N ALA A 184 -0.99 -0.44 -3.49
CA ALA A 184 -2.20 -0.65 -4.26
C ALA A 184 -2.46 -2.14 -4.42
N LEU A 185 -3.73 -2.50 -4.63
CA LEU A 185 -4.15 -3.86 -4.90
C LEU A 185 -5.14 -3.87 -6.04
N VAL A 186 -4.97 -4.80 -6.96
CA VAL A 186 -5.91 -5.06 -8.03
C VAL A 186 -6.21 -6.56 -8.08
N SER A 187 -7.48 -6.90 -8.23
CA SER A 187 -7.93 -8.27 -8.47
C SER A 187 -8.76 -8.31 -9.75
N MET A 188 -8.40 -9.23 -10.63
CA MET A 188 -9.02 -9.41 -11.93
C MET A 188 -9.53 -10.83 -12.10
N ARG A 189 -10.61 -11.01 -12.87
CA ARG A 189 -11.10 -12.31 -13.29
C ARG A 189 -10.24 -12.84 -14.45
N PRO A 190 -9.50 -13.95 -14.28
CA PRO A 190 -8.56 -14.41 -15.33
C PRO A 190 -9.22 -14.76 -16.66
N SER A 191 -10.50 -15.18 -16.64
CA SER A 191 -11.19 -15.63 -17.84
C SER A 191 -11.56 -14.53 -18.83
N ASN A 192 -11.72 -13.28 -18.36
CA ASN A 192 -12.21 -12.18 -19.20
C ASN A 192 -11.58 -10.81 -18.86
N GLY A 193 -10.70 -10.74 -17.86
CA GLY A 193 -10.01 -9.51 -17.49
C GLY A 193 -10.84 -8.49 -16.69
N GLU A 194 -12.06 -8.84 -16.25
CA GLU A 194 -12.88 -7.96 -15.43
C GLU A 194 -12.20 -7.61 -14.12
N LEU A 195 -12.19 -6.33 -13.75
CA LEU A 195 -11.78 -5.86 -12.45
C LEU A 195 -12.84 -6.22 -11.42
N VAL A 196 -12.50 -7.04 -10.44
CA VAL A 196 -13.42 -7.44 -9.35
C VAL A 196 -13.13 -6.74 -8.03
N ALA A 197 -11.92 -6.19 -7.85
CA ALA A 197 -11.57 -5.28 -6.77
C ALA A 197 -10.39 -4.39 -7.18
N LEU A 198 -10.38 -3.15 -6.68
CA LEU A 198 -9.28 -2.21 -6.88
C LEU A 198 -9.16 -1.26 -5.70
N VAL A 199 -7.95 -1.17 -5.14
CA VAL A 199 -7.59 -0.25 -4.07
C VAL A 199 -6.33 0.50 -4.48
N GLY A 200 -6.44 1.81 -4.68
CA GLY A 200 -5.35 2.64 -5.22
C GLY A 200 -4.43 3.25 -4.17
N GLY A 201 -4.72 3.09 -2.87
CA GLY A 201 -3.95 3.65 -1.77
C GLY A 201 -4.52 3.29 -0.41
N TYR A 202 -3.81 3.67 0.64
CA TYR A 202 -4.20 3.38 2.02
C TYR A 202 -5.56 4.00 2.41
N ASP A 203 -5.76 5.29 2.12
CA ASP A 203 -7.00 6.02 2.35
C ASP A 203 -7.16 7.11 1.28
N PHE A 204 -8.32 7.15 0.59
CA PHE A 204 -8.61 8.08 -0.49
C PHE A 204 -8.64 9.54 -0.03
N ARG A 205 -9.07 9.81 1.21
CA ARG A 205 -9.09 11.16 1.78
C ARG A 205 -7.69 11.70 2.02
N ARG A 206 -6.72 10.80 2.27
CA ARG A 206 -5.31 11.16 2.43
C ARG A 206 -4.60 11.35 1.09
N SER A 207 -4.94 10.54 0.10
CA SER A 207 -4.33 10.59 -1.22
C SER A 207 -5.27 10.04 -2.29
N GLN A 208 -5.70 10.89 -3.20
CA GLN A 208 -6.54 10.53 -4.35
C GLN A 208 -5.74 9.92 -5.50
N VAL A 209 -4.42 9.85 -5.39
CA VAL A 209 -3.55 9.22 -6.39
C VAL A 209 -3.83 7.72 -6.45
N ASN A 210 -4.40 7.28 -7.59
CA ASN A 210 -4.59 5.86 -7.85
C ASN A 210 -3.28 5.23 -8.32
N ARG A 211 -2.62 4.50 -7.42
CA ARG A 211 -1.30 3.89 -7.68
C ARG A 211 -1.36 2.66 -8.58
N VAL A 212 -2.56 2.11 -8.80
CA VAL A 212 -2.76 1.06 -9.82
C VAL A 212 -2.48 1.62 -11.22
N LEU A 213 -2.81 2.89 -11.46
CA LEU A 213 -2.61 3.56 -12.74
C LEU A 213 -1.27 4.32 -12.85
N THR A 214 -0.49 4.34 -11.76
CA THR A 214 0.80 5.05 -11.75
C THR A 214 1.88 4.15 -12.36
N PRO A 215 2.53 4.56 -13.47
CA PRO A 215 3.63 3.80 -14.07
C PRO A 215 4.77 3.57 -13.07
N ARG A 216 5.26 2.34 -13.04
CA ARG A 216 6.38 1.90 -12.22
C ARG A 216 7.28 0.96 -13.01
N PRO A 217 8.59 0.91 -12.75
CA PRO A 217 9.46 -0.12 -13.30
C PRO A 217 8.92 -1.51 -12.96
N PRO A 218 8.70 -2.39 -13.95
CA PRO A 218 8.06 -3.68 -13.73
C PRO A 218 8.96 -4.67 -12.98
N GLY A 219 10.27 -4.44 -12.95
CA GLY A 219 11.23 -5.35 -12.37
C GLY A 219 11.09 -6.77 -12.96
N SER A 220 11.17 -7.78 -12.13
CA SER A 220 11.07 -9.18 -12.54
C SER A 220 9.70 -9.57 -13.13
N ASN A 221 8.66 -8.74 -13.01
CA ASN A 221 7.39 -8.98 -13.69
C ASN A 221 7.50 -8.88 -15.22
N PHE A 222 8.58 -8.30 -15.74
CA PHE A 222 8.83 -8.26 -17.18
C PHE A 222 9.45 -9.55 -17.72
N LYS A 223 10.11 -10.36 -16.88
CA LYS A 223 10.78 -11.61 -17.30
C LYS A 223 9.88 -12.58 -18.08
N PRO A 224 8.60 -12.81 -17.71
CA PRO A 224 7.72 -13.67 -18.50
C PRO A 224 7.61 -13.28 -19.97
N PHE A 225 7.69 -11.99 -20.32
CA PHE A 225 7.66 -11.53 -21.71
C PHE A 225 8.97 -11.84 -22.44
N VAL A 226 10.11 -11.75 -21.78
CA VAL A 226 11.41 -12.15 -22.35
C VAL A 226 11.44 -13.65 -22.62
N TYR A 227 11.04 -14.45 -21.64
CA TYR A 227 11.01 -15.91 -21.77
C TYR A 227 9.92 -16.40 -22.74
N GLY A 228 8.76 -15.71 -22.79
CA GLY A 228 7.72 -16.00 -23.76
C GLY A 228 8.18 -15.74 -25.21
N ALA A 229 8.87 -14.62 -25.44
CA ALA A 229 9.48 -14.32 -26.73
C ALA A 229 10.52 -15.38 -27.13
N ALA A 230 11.32 -15.88 -26.17
CA ALA A 230 12.26 -16.96 -26.43
C ALA A 230 11.56 -18.26 -26.88
N LEU A 231 10.46 -18.64 -26.20
CA LEU A 231 9.69 -19.83 -26.58
C LEU A 231 9.11 -19.70 -28.00
N GLU A 232 8.64 -18.52 -28.40
CA GLU A 232 8.20 -18.25 -29.77
C GLU A 232 9.35 -18.29 -30.79
N ASP A 233 10.56 -17.94 -30.37
CA ASP A 233 11.77 -17.97 -31.22
C ASP A 233 12.42 -19.39 -31.32
N GLY A 234 11.74 -20.42 -30.79
CA GLY A 234 12.17 -21.80 -30.87
C GLY A 234 12.98 -22.33 -29.69
N TYR A 235 13.20 -21.51 -28.67
CA TYR A 235 13.78 -22.00 -27.41
C TYR A 235 12.77 -22.91 -26.69
N THR A 236 13.26 -23.75 -25.81
CA THR A 236 12.43 -24.61 -24.98
C THR A 236 12.68 -24.37 -23.50
N ALA A 237 11.79 -24.82 -22.64
CA ALA A 237 11.98 -24.73 -21.21
C ALA A 237 13.25 -25.47 -20.70
N ALA A 238 13.77 -26.43 -21.48
CA ALA A 238 14.99 -27.17 -21.21
C ALA A 238 16.25 -26.54 -21.82
N THR A 239 16.11 -25.54 -22.69
CA THR A 239 17.25 -24.82 -23.25
C THR A 239 18.14 -24.27 -22.15
N LEU A 240 19.46 -24.51 -22.27
CA LEU A 240 20.45 -24.02 -21.32
C LEU A 240 20.83 -22.57 -21.63
N ILE A 241 20.93 -21.78 -20.56
CA ILE A 241 21.48 -20.43 -20.60
C ILE A 241 22.51 -20.26 -19.46
N ASN A 242 23.58 -19.51 -19.73
CA ASN A 242 24.66 -19.39 -18.77
C ASN A 242 24.38 -18.31 -17.72
N ASP A 243 24.27 -18.70 -16.44
CA ASP A 243 24.22 -17.83 -15.30
C ASP A 243 25.64 -17.57 -14.76
N ALA A 244 26.40 -16.77 -15.50
CA ALA A 244 27.78 -16.38 -15.18
C ALA A 244 27.93 -14.87 -15.32
N PRO A 245 28.93 -14.25 -14.67
CA PRO A 245 29.16 -12.81 -14.76
C PRO A 245 29.03 -12.29 -16.20
N LEU A 246 28.34 -11.17 -16.35
CA LEU A 246 28.11 -10.49 -17.62
C LEU A 246 28.56 -9.03 -17.49
N THR A 247 29.29 -8.56 -18.51
CA THR A 247 29.64 -7.14 -18.65
C THR A 247 29.13 -6.64 -19.99
N ARG A 248 28.43 -5.52 -20.00
CA ARG A 248 27.87 -4.87 -21.17
C ARG A 248 28.18 -3.36 -21.09
N GLY A 249 29.32 -2.96 -21.63
CA GLY A 249 29.86 -1.63 -21.35
C GLY A 249 30.13 -1.45 -19.86
N ASP A 250 29.51 -0.43 -19.26
CA ASP A 250 29.60 -0.18 -17.82
C ASP A 250 28.53 -0.93 -17.00
N TYR A 251 27.56 -1.55 -17.67
CA TYR A 251 26.49 -2.30 -17.02
C TYR A 251 26.96 -3.70 -16.64
N ARG A 252 26.83 -4.02 -15.35
CA ARG A 252 27.23 -5.30 -14.76
C ARG A 252 26.06 -5.88 -13.96
N PRO A 253 25.10 -6.55 -14.62
CA PRO A 253 23.96 -7.15 -13.92
C PRO A 253 24.44 -8.20 -12.93
N ASN A 254 23.79 -8.24 -11.77
CA ASN A 254 24.04 -9.25 -10.75
C ASN A 254 22.71 -9.92 -10.37
N ASN A 255 22.82 -11.15 -9.87
CA ASN A 255 21.70 -11.84 -9.26
C ASN A 255 21.45 -11.33 -7.84
N PHE A 256 20.23 -11.43 -7.36
CA PHE A 256 19.85 -10.94 -6.03
C PHE A 256 20.71 -11.58 -4.92
N GLU A 257 21.01 -12.87 -5.04
CA GLU A 257 21.82 -13.63 -4.08
C GLU A 257 23.33 -13.41 -4.23
N ASN A 258 23.79 -12.54 -5.14
CA ASN A 258 25.20 -12.29 -5.43
C ASN A 258 26.00 -13.54 -5.79
N ASN A 259 25.36 -14.54 -6.39
CA ASN A 259 25.99 -15.78 -6.82
C ASN A 259 25.68 -16.11 -8.28
N PHE A 260 26.46 -17.04 -8.86
CA PHE A 260 26.32 -17.51 -10.23
C PHE A 260 26.33 -19.04 -10.24
N LEU A 261 25.46 -19.66 -11.04
CA LEU A 261 25.23 -21.09 -11.04
C LEU A 261 25.73 -21.79 -12.31
N GLY A 262 26.33 -21.04 -13.25
CA GLY A 262 26.74 -21.58 -14.54
C GLY A 262 25.56 -21.92 -15.46
N PRO A 263 25.67 -22.98 -16.31
CA PRO A 263 24.57 -23.37 -17.20
C PRO A 263 23.33 -23.83 -16.44
N VAL A 264 22.20 -23.14 -16.62
CA VAL A 264 20.89 -23.46 -16.04
C VAL A 264 19.83 -23.56 -17.14
N THR A 265 18.75 -24.27 -16.92
CA THR A 265 17.63 -24.30 -17.86
C THR A 265 16.82 -23.00 -17.82
N LEU A 266 16.17 -22.62 -18.90
CA LEU A 266 15.26 -21.47 -18.94
C LEU A 266 14.17 -21.60 -17.87
N ARG A 267 13.61 -22.79 -17.68
CA ARG A 267 12.63 -23.07 -16.62
C ARG A 267 13.17 -22.72 -15.22
N PHE A 268 14.38 -23.17 -14.91
CA PHE A 268 15.00 -22.89 -13.62
C PHE A 268 15.30 -21.41 -13.46
N ALA A 269 15.89 -20.78 -14.48
CA ALA A 269 16.24 -19.37 -14.44
C ALA A 269 15.03 -18.46 -14.22
N LEU A 270 13.89 -18.76 -14.85
CA LEU A 270 12.65 -18.03 -14.63
C LEU A 270 12.06 -18.30 -13.25
N LYS A 271 12.01 -19.56 -12.83
CA LYS A 271 11.49 -19.98 -11.50
C LYS A 271 12.23 -19.27 -10.36
N GLU A 272 13.55 -19.25 -10.41
CA GLU A 272 14.40 -18.59 -9.42
C GLU A 272 14.59 -17.10 -9.68
N SER A 273 13.89 -16.56 -10.69
CA SER A 273 13.96 -15.14 -11.06
C SER A 273 15.39 -14.60 -11.24
N ARG A 274 16.29 -15.43 -11.83
CA ARG A 274 17.70 -15.04 -12.04
C ARG A 274 17.79 -13.86 -12.99
N ASN A 275 18.59 -12.84 -12.63
CA ASN A 275 18.69 -11.62 -13.43
C ASN A 275 19.62 -11.80 -14.63
N VAL A 276 20.81 -12.37 -14.41
CA VAL A 276 21.82 -12.49 -15.47
C VAL A 276 21.36 -13.36 -16.64
N PRO A 277 20.72 -14.54 -16.41
CA PRO A 277 20.08 -15.29 -17.49
C PRO A 277 19.03 -14.50 -18.28
N ALA A 278 18.21 -13.70 -17.59
CA ALA A 278 17.18 -12.89 -18.25
C ALA A 278 17.81 -11.82 -19.19
N VAL A 279 18.87 -11.13 -18.72
CA VAL A 279 19.60 -10.14 -19.53
C VAL A 279 20.25 -10.82 -20.74
N ARG A 280 20.93 -11.97 -20.56
CA ARG A 280 21.53 -12.73 -21.67
C ARG A 280 20.50 -13.15 -22.69
N LEU A 281 19.35 -13.64 -22.24
CA LEU A 281 18.26 -14.07 -23.12
C LEU A 281 17.70 -12.89 -23.92
N PHE A 282 17.51 -11.74 -23.29
CA PHE A 282 17.11 -10.51 -23.97
C PHE A 282 18.12 -10.07 -25.02
N ASP A 283 19.42 -10.09 -24.70
CA ASP A 283 20.50 -9.74 -25.65
C ASP A 283 20.54 -10.70 -26.85
N GLN A 284 20.31 -12.00 -26.64
CA GLN A 284 20.29 -13.00 -27.69
C GLN A 284 19.09 -12.84 -28.62
N LEU A 285 17.92 -12.50 -28.08
CA LEU A 285 16.68 -12.31 -28.84
C LEU A 285 16.65 -10.96 -29.57
N GLY A 286 17.20 -9.94 -28.92
CA GLY A 286 17.06 -8.53 -29.32
C GLY A 286 15.73 -7.92 -28.84
N SER A 287 15.74 -6.62 -28.63
CA SER A 287 14.59 -5.85 -28.12
C SER A 287 13.35 -5.99 -29.03
N ASP A 288 13.53 -6.07 -30.34
CA ASP A 288 12.42 -6.07 -31.28
C ASP A 288 11.54 -7.31 -31.12
N LYS A 289 12.11 -8.51 -30.94
CA LYS A 289 11.34 -9.74 -30.70
C LYS A 289 10.63 -9.71 -29.37
N VAL A 290 11.31 -9.26 -28.30
CA VAL A 290 10.72 -9.18 -26.97
C VAL A 290 9.57 -8.16 -26.94
N PHE A 291 9.74 -7.01 -27.56
CA PHE A 291 8.69 -5.99 -27.61
C PHE A 291 7.53 -6.38 -28.52
N ALA A 292 7.79 -7.06 -29.64
CA ALA A 292 6.73 -7.62 -30.46
C ALA A 292 5.88 -8.65 -29.68
N PHE A 293 6.53 -9.47 -28.85
CA PHE A 293 5.82 -10.40 -27.96
C PHE A 293 5.01 -9.65 -26.89
N ALA A 294 5.62 -8.71 -26.19
CA ALA A 294 4.97 -7.92 -25.14
C ALA A 294 3.77 -7.11 -25.65
N LYS A 295 3.84 -6.60 -26.88
CA LYS A 295 2.73 -5.89 -27.54
C LYS A 295 1.48 -6.72 -27.70
N LYS A 296 1.59 -8.06 -27.86
CA LYS A 296 0.44 -8.98 -27.94
C LYS A 296 -0.43 -8.96 -26.68
N PHE A 297 0.16 -8.52 -25.55
CA PHE A 297 -0.51 -8.38 -24.25
C PHE A 297 -0.98 -6.95 -23.98
N GLY A 298 -0.93 -6.06 -24.97
CA GLY A 298 -1.38 -4.67 -24.86
C GLY A 298 -0.39 -3.74 -24.14
N LEU A 299 0.87 -4.14 -23.94
CA LEU A 299 1.85 -3.25 -23.32
C LEU A 299 2.26 -2.13 -24.29
N PRO A 300 2.39 -0.86 -23.80
CA PRO A 300 2.75 0.31 -24.61
C PRO A 300 4.27 0.35 -24.88
N VAL A 301 4.76 -0.63 -25.62
CA VAL A 301 6.19 -0.88 -25.87
C VAL A 301 6.90 0.23 -26.63
N GLU A 302 6.16 1.16 -27.24
CA GLU A 302 6.69 2.32 -27.97
C GLU A 302 7.51 3.24 -27.04
N ASN A 303 7.18 3.25 -25.76
CA ASN A 303 7.82 4.08 -24.74
C ASN A 303 8.92 3.35 -23.95
N PHE A 304 9.19 2.08 -24.26
CA PHE A 304 10.18 1.31 -23.53
C PHE A 304 11.60 1.63 -24.01
N PRO A 305 12.58 1.75 -23.07
CA PRO A 305 13.96 1.91 -23.45
C PRO A 305 14.45 0.65 -24.19
N ARG A 306 15.04 0.83 -25.37
CA ARG A 306 15.47 -0.28 -26.23
C ARG A 306 16.77 -0.96 -25.77
N ASN A 307 17.50 -0.33 -24.86
CA ASN A 307 18.84 -0.74 -24.46
C ASN A 307 18.96 -1.23 -23.03
N ASP A 308 17.92 -1.12 -22.21
CA ASP A 308 17.96 -1.44 -20.78
C ASP A 308 16.83 -2.34 -20.35
N LEU A 309 17.17 -3.44 -19.69
CA LEU A 309 16.29 -4.31 -18.92
C LEU A 309 16.41 -3.99 -17.41
N THR A 310 16.60 -2.75 -17.05
CA THR A 310 16.67 -2.33 -15.65
C THR A 310 15.34 -1.87 -15.12
#